data_b67f886bb4b52ea5dcedeb851df61a53
#
_entry.id   b67f886bb4b52ea5dcedeb851df61a53
#
_cell.length_a   1.000
_cell.length_b   1.000
_cell.length_c   1.000
_cell.angle_alpha   90.00
_cell.angle_beta   90.00
_cell.angle_gamma   90.00
#
_symmetry.space_group_name_H-M   'P 1'
#
loop_
_entity.id
_entity.type
_entity.pdbx_description
1 polymer ?
#
loop_
_entity_poly.entity_id
_entity_poly.type
_entity_poly.pdbx_seq_one_letter_code
_entity_poly.pdbx_strand_id
1 'polypeptide(L)'
;MRTSYLFTSESVSEGHPDKVSDQISDAIVDLMLAKDAEARVACETMTTTQRVILSGEIRCAPMYDANNPDWAENAGWAPGAKEEIEKAVRRTVREIGYEQDGFHWKNAEVEVHLHQQSSDIAQGVDASGNKDEGAGDQGIMFGYACTETPSLMPAPIHYSHEILRSLADARHADANSGLGPDSKSQVLSLIHI
;
A
#
# COMPACT_ATOMS: atom_id res chain seq x y z
N MET A 1 22.16 18.91 30.18
CA MET A 1 21.80 18.05 29.04
C MET A 1 21.76 16.61 29.52
N ARG A 2 20.80 15.79 29.08
CA ARG A 2 20.84 14.34 29.33
C ARG A 2 22.01 13.76 28.53
N THR A 3 22.94 13.09 29.20
CA THR A 3 24.10 12.44 28.58
C THR A 3 23.79 11.03 28.10
N SER A 4 22.61 10.52 28.41
CA SER A 4 22.10 9.23 27.92
C SER A 4 20.59 9.28 27.80
N TYR A 5 20.04 8.58 26.83
CA TYR A 5 18.59 8.38 26.66
C TYR A 5 18.30 7.03 26.00
N LEU A 6 17.12 6.53 26.26
CA LEU A 6 16.62 5.32 25.61
C LEU A 6 15.99 5.71 24.28
N PHE A 7 16.42 5.07 23.20
CA PHE A 7 15.85 5.20 21.87
C PHE A 7 15.31 3.84 21.43
N THR A 8 14.11 3.82 20.87
CA THR A 8 13.44 2.59 20.44
C THR A 8 12.78 2.80 19.10
N SER A 9 12.73 1.73 18.29
CA SER A 9 11.97 1.67 17.05
C SER A 9 11.29 0.32 16.93
N GLU A 10 10.13 0.34 16.30
CA GLU A 10 9.33 -0.84 15.98
C GLU A 10 9.31 -1.07 14.47
N SER A 11 9.05 -2.30 14.07
CA SER A 11 8.72 -2.69 12.71
C SER A 11 7.60 -3.70 12.72
N VAL A 12 6.85 -3.75 11.63
CA VAL A 12 5.81 -4.74 11.37
C VAL A 12 6.13 -5.50 10.09
N SER A 13 5.73 -6.77 10.02
CA SER A 13 5.97 -7.62 8.86
C SER A 13 4.99 -7.35 7.72
N GLU A 14 5.23 -7.97 6.58
CA GLU A 14 4.41 -7.85 5.37
C GLU A 14 2.93 -8.20 5.58
N GLY A 15 2.62 -9.08 6.55
CA GLY A 15 1.26 -9.47 6.88
C GLY A 15 0.58 -8.62 7.95
N HIS A 16 1.24 -7.60 8.49
CA HIS A 16 0.55 -6.66 9.37
C HIS A 16 -0.56 -5.93 8.59
N PRO A 17 -1.75 -5.68 9.16
CA PRO A 17 -2.85 -5.04 8.44
C PRO A 17 -2.48 -3.76 7.68
N ASP A 18 -1.66 -2.88 8.28
CA ASP A 18 -1.19 -1.67 7.62
C ASP A 18 -0.36 -1.99 6.37
N LYS A 19 0.55 -3.00 6.44
CA LYS A 19 1.37 -3.40 5.31
C LYS A 19 0.60 -4.17 4.25
N VAL A 20 -0.40 -4.93 4.64
CA VAL A 20 -1.35 -5.56 3.71
C VAL A 20 -2.09 -4.49 2.94
N SER A 21 -2.57 -3.45 3.62
CA SER A 21 -3.27 -2.32 3.00
C SER A 21 -2.37 -1.55 2.03
N ASP A 22 -1.14 -1.22 2.44
CA ASP A 22 -0.12 -0.57 1.59
C ASP A 22 0.12 -1.39 0.31
N GLN A 23 0.42 -2.69 0.45
CA GLN A 23 0.72 -3.57 -0.68
C GLN A 23 -0.47 -3.74 -1.63
N ILE A 24 -1.69 -3.74 -1.11
CA ILE A 24 -2.89 -3.76 -1.96
C ILE A 24 -3.03 -2.45 -2.72
N SER A 25 -2.86 -1.30 -2.06
CA SER A 25 -2.89 0.01 -2.73
C SER A 25 -1.84 0.11 -3.83
N ASP A 26 -0.61 -0.33 -3.56
CA ASP A 26 0.47 -0.41 -4.55
C ASP A 26 0.11 -1.32 -5.74
N ALA A 27 -0.49 -2.50 -5.48
CA ALA A 27 -0.92 -3.41 -6.53
C ALA A 27 -2.02 -2.81 -7.42
N ILE A 28 -2.87 -1.92 -6.88
CA ILE A 28 -3.86 -1.18 -7.68
C ILE A 28 -3.17 -0.10 -8.52
N VAL A 29 -2.19 0.62 -7.97
CA VAL A 29 -1.37 1.57 -8.74
C VAL A 29 -0.69 0.86 -9.92
N ASP A 30 -0.02 -0.25 -9.66
CA ASP A 30 0.64 -1.07 -10.70
C ASP A 30 -0.34 -1.56 -11.77
N LEU A 31 -1.54 -2.02 -11.37
CA LEU A 31 -2.58 -2.45 -12.31
C LEU A 31 -3.00 -1.31 -13.25
N MET A 32 -3.19 -0.11 -12.71
CA MET A 32 -3.62 1.04 -13.50
C MET A 32 -2.51 1.54 -14.42
N LEU A 33 -1.28 1.67 -13.92
CA LEU A 33 -0.13 2.09 -14.72
C LEU A 33 0.23 1.10 -15.83
N ALA A 34 0.01 -0.20 -15.61
CA ALA A 34 0.18 -1.20 -16.66
C ALA A 34 -0.82 -1.05 -17.81
N LYS A 35 -1.97 -0.42 -17.61
CA LYS A 35 -3.00 -0.18 -18.62
C LYS A 35 -2.87 1.21 -19.27
N ASP A 36 -2.44 2.19 -18.49
CA ASP A 36 -2.34 3.57 -18.92
C ASP A 36 -1.17 4.22 -18.14
N ALA A 37 -0.09 4.52 -18.86
CA ALA A 37 1.10 5.14 -18.25
C ALA A 37 0.82 6.53 -17.63
N GLU A 38 -0.27 7.18 -18.06
CA GLU A 38 -0.73 8.47 -17.55
C GLU A 38 -1.83 8.33 -16.48
N ALA A 39 -2.08 7.09 -16.00
CA ALA A 39 -3.07 6.86 -14.95
C ALA A 39 -2.74 7.66 -13.69
N ARG A 40 -3.76 8.16 -13.03
CA ARG A 40 -3.67 8.78 -11.70
C ARG A 40 -4.48 7.96 -10.73
N VAL A 41 -3.88 7.62 -9.60
CA VAL A 41 -4.46 6.68 -8.64
C VAL A 41 -4.31 7.23 -7.23
N ALA A 42 -5.43 7.47 -6.59
CA ALA A 42 -5.52 7.72 -5.16
C ALA A 42 -6.39 6.60 -4.58
N CYS A 43 -5.76 5.47 -4.27
CA CYS A 43 -6.43 4.30 -3.73
C CYS A 43 -6.06 4.11 -2.27
N GLU A 44 -7.02 4.31 -1.39
CA GLU A 44 -6.93 4.02 0.03
C GLU A 44 -7.50 2.62 0.31
N THR A 45 -6.76 1.83 1.08
CA THR A 45 -7.16 0.47 1.42
C THR A 45 -7.32 0.32 2.93
N MET A 46 -8.41 -0.31 3.34
CA MET A 46 -8.62 -0.76 4.71
C MET A 46 -8.80 -2.28 4.74
N THR A 47 -8.08 -2.94 5.64
CA THR A 47 -8.20 -4.38 5.87
C THR A 47 -8.68 -4.68 7.28
N THR A 48 -9.60 -5.64 7.40
CA THR A 48 -10.11 -6.14 8.68
C THR A 48 -10.48 -7.62 8.53
N THR A 49 -11.02 -8.25 9.58
CA THR A 49 -11.42 -9.66 9.55
C THR A 49 -12.26 -9.99 8.32
N GLN A 50 -11.77 -10.87 7.46
CA GLN A 50 -12.39 -11.36 6.21
C GLN A 50 -12.87 -10.26 5.27
N ARG A 51 -12.28 -9.06 5.31
CA ARG A 51 -12.72 -7.94 4.47
C ARG A 51 -11.56 -7.05 4.04
N VAL A 52 -11.63 -6.61 2.78
CA VAL A 52 -10.77 -5.58 2.17
C VAL A 52 -11.69 -4.54 1.55
N ILE A 53 -11.48 -3.28 1.88
CA ILE A 53 -12.25 -2.15 1.36
C ILE A 53 -11.29 -1.22 0.63
N LEU A 54 -11.59 -0.94 -0.64
CA LEU A 54 -10.89 0.02 -1.47
C LEU A 54 -11.75 1.26 -1.66
N SER A 55 -11.19 2.43 -1.41
CA SER A 55 -11.88 3.71 -1.64
C SER A 55 -10.94 4.72 -2.26
N GLY A 56 -11.49 5.73 -2.91
CA GLY A 56 -10.70 6.81 -3.50
C GLY A 56 -11.03 7.08 -4.95
N GLU A 57 -10.10 7.74 -5.65
CA GLU A 57 -10.29 8.25 -7.00
C GLU A 57 -9.24 7.69 -7.96
N ILE A 58 -9.69 7.32 -9.16
CA ILE A 58 -8.81 6.82 -10.22
C ILE A 58 -9.11 7.57 -11.52
N ARG A 59 -8.04 7.90 -12.26
CA ARG A 59 -8.11 8.28 -13.67
C ARG A 59 -7.30 7.27 -14.47
N CYS A 60 -7.97 6.34 -15.13
CA CYS A 60 -7.40 5.32 -15.99
C CYS A 60 -8.43 4.98 -17.08
N ALA A 61 -8.27 5.56 -18.28
CA ALA A 61 -9.28 5.48 -19.33
C ALA A 61 -9.71 4.05 -19.67
N PRO A 62 -8.81 3.04 -19.78
CA PRO A 62 -9.21 1.67 -20.09
C PRO A 62 -10.08 0.97 -19.03
N MET A 63 -10.18 1.53 -17.82
CA MET A 63 -10.97 0.97 -16.73
C MET A 63 -12.43 1.46 -16.71
N TYR A 64 -12.79 2.39 -17.60
CA TYR A 64 -14.12 3.00 -17.64
C TYR A 64 -14.80 2.79 -18.97
N ASP A 65 -16.13 2.67 -18.95
CA ASP A 65 -16.95 2.63 -20.15
C ASP A 65 -17.28 4.05 -20.62
N ALA A 66 -16.65 4.47 -21.72
CA ALA A 66 -16.88 5.80 -22.30
C ALA A 66 -18.34 6.03 -22.76
N ASN A 67 -19.15 4.98 -22.95
CA ASN A 67 -20.56 5.06 -23.31
C ASN A 67 -21.48 5.19 -22.09
N ASN A 68 -20.95 5.05 -20.88
CA ASN A 68 -21.71 5.17 -19.65
C ASN A 68 -21.00 6.14 -18.67
N PRO A 69 -21.15 7.46 -18.86
CA PRO A 69 -20.49 8.46 -18.01
C PRO A 69 -21.15 8.65 -16.65
N ASP A 70 -22.21 7.90 -16.32
CA ASP A 70 -22.89 8.01 -15.03
C ASP A 70 -22.06 7.34 -13.93
N TRP A 71 -21.49 8.15 -13.07
CA TRP A 71 -20.56 7.82 -11.98
C TRP A 71 -21.25 7.38 -10.68
N ALA A 72 -22.55 7.08 -10.72
CA ALA A 72 -23.25 6.46 -9.61
C ALA A 72 -22.62 5.08 -9.28
N GLU A 73 -22.72 4.66 -8.04
CA GLU A 73 -22.20 3.36 -7.56
C GLU A 73 -22.44 2.25 -8.59
N ASN A 74 -21.37 1.65 -9.09
CA ASN A 74 -21.35 0.60 -10.11
C ASN A 74 -21.62 1.00 -11.58
N ALA A 75 -21.94 2.24 -11.90
CA ALA A 75 -22.03 2.71 -13.28
C ALA A 75 -20.65 3.27 -13.73
N GLY A 76 -20.31 3.11 -14.99
CA GLY A 76 -19.11 3.68 -15.57
C GLY A 76 -17.87 2.79 -15.62
N TRP A 77 -17.84 1.64 -14.95
CA TRP A 77 -16.74 0.69 -15.11
C TRP A 77 -16.80 -0.05 -16.46
N ALA A 78 -15.64 -0.20 -17.09
CA ALA A 78 -15.54 -1.10 -18.24
C ALA A 78 -15.85 -2.54 -17.84
N PRO A 79 -16.44 -3.35 -18.75
CA PRO A 79 -16.70 -4.76 -18.47
C PRO A 79 -15.44 -5.50 -17.99
N GLY A 80 -15.51 -6.15 -16.84
CA GLY A 80 -14.40 -6.91 -16.25
C GLY A 80 -13.41 -6.07 -15.41
N ALA A 81 -13.54 -4.75 -15.36
CA ALA A 81 -12.60 -3.88 -14.64
C ALA A 81 -12.59 -4.15 -13.12
N LYS A 82 -13.75 -4.31 -12.51
CA LYS A 82 -13.86 -4.64 -11.08
C LYS A 82 -13.29 -6.01 -10.75
N GLU A 83 -13.52 -6.98 -11.61
CA GLU A 83 -12.96 -8.33 -11.49
C GLU A 83 -11.42 -8.32 -11.59
N GLU A 84 -10.83 -7.43 -12.37
CA GLU A 84 -9.37 -7.28 -12.43
C GLU A 84 -8.83 -6.67 -11.15
N ILE A 85 -9.49 -5.67 -10.59
CA ILE A 85 -9.16 -5.09 -9.27
C ILE A 85 -9.23 -6.18 -8.20
N GLU A 86 -10.33 -6.92 -8.13
CA GLU A 86 -10.49 -7.99 -7.16
C GLU A 86 -9.41 -9.08 -7.30
N LYS A 87 -9.04 -9.44 -8.53
CA LYS A 87 -7.95 -10.40 -8.79
C LYS A 87 -6.60 -9.86 -8.29
N ALA A 88 -6.31 -8.57 -8.47
CA ALA A 88 -5.09 -7.95 -7.96
C ALA A 88 -5.04 -8.02 -6.42
N VAL A 89 -6.12 -7.63 -5.74
CA VAL A 89 -6.27 -7.74 -4.29
C VAL A 89 -6.01 -9.18 -3.80
N ARG A 90 -6.73 -10.16 -4.38
CA ARG A 90 -6.62 -11.57 -3.99
C ARG A 90 -5.22 -12.14 -4.24
N ARG A 91 -4.58 -11.74 -5.33
CA ARG A 91 -3.20 -12.13 -5.63
C ARG A 91 -2.26 -11.61 -4.55
N THR A 92 -2.33 -10.33 -4.20
CA THR A 92 -1.50 -9.71 -3.16
C THR A 92 -1.67 -10.40 -1.81
N VAL A 93 -2.92 -10.61 -1.36
CA VAL A 93 -3.21 -11.28 -0.09
C VAL A 93 -2.68 -12.73 -0.09
N ARG A 94 -2.76 -13.44 -1.23
CA ARG A 94 -2.21 -14.79 -1.38
C ARG A 94 -0.68 -14.79 -1.35
N GLU A 95 -0.02 -13.86 -2.02
CA GLU A 95 1.44 -13.73 -2.06
C GLU A 95 2.01 -13.42 -0.67
N ILE A 96 1.31 -12.60 0.12
CA ILE A 96 1.61 -12.39 1.55
C ILE A 96 1.46 -13.69 2.36
N GLY A 97 0.63 -14.63 1.93
CA GLY A 97 0.46 -15.94 2.56
C GLY A 97 -0.73 -16.05 3.52
N TYR A 98 -1.76 -15.26 3.34
CA TYR A 98 -2.97 -15.34 4.15
C TYR A 98 -3.93 -16.45 3.69
N GLU A 99 -3.95 -17.55 4.46
CA GLU A 99 -4.83 -18.72 4.28
C GLU A 99 -5.41 -19.19 5.63
N GLN A 100 -5.83 -18.26 6.48
CA GLN A 100 -6.33 -18.55 7.81
C GLN A 100 -7.79 -18.11 8.00
N ASP A 101 -8.49 -18.69 8.98
CA ASP A 101 -9.92 -18.49 9.20
C ASP A 101 -10.32 -17.01 9.37
N GLY A 102 -9.49 -16.21 10.01
CA GLY A 102 -9.74 -14.79 10.25
C GLY A 102 -9.48 -13.90 9.05
N PHE A 103 -8.66 -14.34 8.07
CA PHE A 103 -8.36 -13.62 6.84
C PHE A 103 -7.78 -14.59 5.81
N HIS A 104 -8.46 -14.72 4.67
CA HIS A 104 -8.09 -15.69 3.65
C HIS A 104 -8.27 -15.10 2.25
N TRP A 105 -7.22 -15.16 1.41
CA TRP A 105 -7.19 -14.57 0.08
C TRP A 105 -8.38 -14.96 -0.83
N LYS A 106 -8.92 -16.17 -0.65
CA LYS A 106 -10.02 -16.70 -1.46
C LYS A 106 -11.39 -16.26 -0.97
N ASN A 107 -11.56 -16.11 0.36
CA ASN A 107 -12.86 -15.97 1.00
C ASN A 107 -13.12 -14.56 1.53
N ALA A 108 -12.10 -13.73 1.65
CA ALA A 108 -12.27 -12.35 2.09
C ALA A 108 -13.20 -11.61 1.12
N GLU A 109 -14.12 -10.84 1.68
CA GLU A 109 -14.97 -9.93 0.93
C GLU A 109 -14.13 -8.76 0.43
N VAL A 110 -14.25 -8.41 -0.86
CA VAL A 110 -13.57 -7.27 -1.47
C VAL A 110 -14.60 -6.25 -1.90
N GLU A 111 -14.60 -5.10 -1.25
CA GLU A 111 -15.48 -3.98 -1.55
C GLU A 111 -14.72 -2.92 -2.34
N VAL A 112 -15.24 -2.54 -3.52
CA VAL A 112 -14.61 -1.56 -4.41
C VAL A 112 -15.48 -0.30 -4.46
N HIS A 113 -15.07 0.71 -3.70
CA HIS A 113 -15.66 2.05 -3.65
C HIS A 113 -14.77 3.09 -4.37
N LEU A 114 -13.99 2.64 -5.35
CA LEU A 114 -13.20 3.52 -6.21
C LEU A 114 -14.11 4.16 -7.25
N HIS A 115 -13.89 5.44 -7.52
CA HIS A 115 -14.62 6.20 -8.53
C HIS A 115 -13.67 7.03 -9.38
N GLN A 116 -14.18 7.64 -10.45
CA GLN A 116 -13.37 8.48 -11.32
C GLN A 116 -12.95 9.77 -10.59
N GLN A 117 -11.72 10.22 -10.86
CA GLN A 117 -11.21 11.49 -10.37
C GLN A 117 -12.12 12.65 -10.83
N SER A 118 -12.43 13.55 -9.91
CA SER A 118 -13.25 14.71 -10.21
C SER A 118 -12.59 15.63 -11.26
N SER A 119 -13.40 16.25 -12.11
CA SER A 119 -12.93 17.22 -13.13
C SER A 119 -12.25 18.44 -12.50
N ASP A 120 -12.62 18.83 -11.29
CA ASP A 120 -12.06 19.99 -10.59
C ASP A 120 -10.61 19.74 -10.17
N ILE A 121 -10.32 18.53 -9.69
CA ILE A 121 -8.95 18.11 -9.35
C ILE A 121 -8.11 18.02 -10.63
N ALA A 122 -8.65 17.43 -11.68
CA ALA A 122 -7.96 17.35 -12.98
C ALA A 122 -7.53 18.71 -13.52
N GLN A 123 -8.38 19.73 -13.44
CA GLN A 123 -8.03 21.10 -13.85
C GLN A 123 -6.86 21.70 -13.05
N GLY A 124 -6.76 21.35 -11.77
CA GLY A 124 -5.67 21.80 -10.90
C GLY A 124 -4.32 21.19 -11.22
N VAL A 125 -4.31 19.96 -11.70
CA VAL A 125 -3.11 19.12 -11.88
C VAL A 125 -2.64 19.09 -13.33
N ASP A 126 -3.56 19.01 -14.30
CA ASP A 126 -3.21 18.83 -15.71
C ASP A 126 -2.48 20.04 -16.28
N ALA A 127 -1.45 19.79 -17.09
CA ALA A 127 -0.78 20.79 -17.86
C ALA A 127 -1.74 21.39 -18.91
N SER A 128 -1.81 22.73 -18.99
CA SER A 128 -2.62 23.40 -19.99
C SER A 128 -2.01 24.72 -20.40
N GLY A 129 -1.84 24.93 -21.70
CA GLY A 129 -1.23 26.15 -22.24
C GLY A 129 0.20 26.34 -21.76
N ASN A 130 0.47 27.40 -20.98
CA ASN A 130 1.78 27.70 -20.40
C ASN A 130 1.95 27.19 -18.96
N LYS A 131 1.05 26.37 -18.47
CA LYS A 131 1.11 25.79 -17.12
C LYS A 131 1.71 24.39 -17.17
N ASP A 132 2.80 24.17 -16.44
CA ASP A 132 3.35 22.85 -16.19
C ASP A 132 2.40 22.02 -15.31
N GLU A 133 2.57 20.70 -15.35
CA GLU A 133 1.83 19.79 -14.48
C GLU A 133 2.07 20.12 -13.01
N GLY A 134 0.99 20.25 -12.24
CA GLY A 134 1.01 20.55 -10.82
C GLY A 134 0.99 19.31 -9.94
N ALA A 135 1.34 19.47 -8.65
CA ALA A 135 1.14 18.43 -7.66
C ALA A 135 -0.36 18.25 -7.35
N GLY A 136 -0.77 17.00 -7.13
CA GLY A 136 -2.15 16.66 -6.79
C GLY A 136 -2.56 17.04 -5.37
N ASP A 137 -1.58 17.33 -4.50
CA ASP A 137 -1.82 17.71 -3.11
C ASP A 137 -0.69 18.61 -2.57
N GLN A 138 -0.93 19.19 -1.40
CA GLN A 138 0.08 19.92 -0.63
C GLN A 138 1.06 18.93 0.01
N GLY A 139 2.29 19.37 0.23
CA GLY A 139 3.28 18.52 0.89
C GLY A 139 4.37 19.32 1.61
N ILE A 140 4.84 18.75 2.71
CA ILE A 140 6.08 19.12 3.38
C ILE A 140 6.87 17.86 3.64
N MET A 141 8.19 17.90 3.40
CA MET A 141 9.05 16.73 3.53
C MET A 141 10.14 17.02 4.54
N PHE A 142 10.41 16.01 5.39
CA PHE A 142 11.53 16.00 6.33
C PHE A 142 12.43 14.82 5.99
N GLY A 143 13.73 15.03 6.05
CA GLY A 143 14.72 13.99 5.81
C GLY A 143 15.68 13.86 7.00
N TYR A 144 16.05 12.62 7.31
CA TYR A 144 17.08 12.32 8.30
C TYR A 144 17.92 11.14 7.82
N ALA A 145 19.23 11.26 7.98
CA ALA A 145 20.17 10.18 7.73
C ALA A 145 21.31 10.22 8.74
N CYS A 146 21.85 9.05 9.09
CA CYS A 146 22.99 8.92 9.99
C CYS A 146 23.91 7.79 9.53
N THR A 147 25.10 7.68 10.13
CA THR A 147 26.11 6.69 9.76
C THR A 147 26.14 5.47 10.69
N GLU A 148 25.07 5.24 11.46
CA GLU A 148 24.99 4.11 12.40
C GLU A 148 24.93 2.76 11.69
N THR A 149 24.35 2.74 10.49
CA THR A 149 24.19 1.52 9.68
C THR A 149 24.52 1.79 8.21
N PRO A 150 24.80 0.73 7.41
CA PRO A 150 25.05 0.89 5.98
C PRO A 150 23.86 1.48 5.19
N SER A 151 22.63 1.33 5.70
CA SER A 151 21.43 1.90 5.09
C SER A 151 21.25 3.39 5.39
N LEU A 152 22.17 4.02 6.12
CA LEU A 152 22.10 5.41 6.60
C LEU A 152 20.89 5.70 7.49
N MET A 153 20.35 4.68 8.13
CA MET A 153 19.25 4.74 9.08
C MET A 153 19.73 4.50 10.50
N PRO A 154 19.02 5.03 11.52
CA PRO A 154 19.30 4.71 12.93
C PRO A 154 19.27 3.20 13.18
N ALA A 155 20.20 2.70 13.99
CA ALA A 155 20.36 1.28 14.27
C ALA A 155 19.06 0.60 14.76
N PRO A 156 18.26 1.16 15.68
CA PRO A 156 17.04 0.51 16.13
C PRO A 156 16.03 0.24 15.01
N ILE A 157 15.78 1.20 14.12
CA ILE A 157 14.84 0.97 13.02
C ILE A 157 15.42 0.00 11.98
N HIS A 158 16.70 0.12 11.66
CA HIS A 158 17.38 -0.79 10.75
C HIS A 158 17.26 -2.25 11.22
N TYR A 159 17.66 -2.53 12.47
CA TYR A 159 17.62 -3.89 12.98
C TYR A 159 16.19 -4.42 13.21
N SER A 160 15.24 -3.55 13.56
CA SER A 160 13.85 -4.00 13.66
C SER A 160 13.29 -4.46 12.30
N HIS A 161 13.66 -3.80 11.20
CA HIS A 161 13.33 -4.23 9.85
C HIS A 161 14.05 -5.52 9.44
N GLU A 162 15.36 -5.63 9.73
CA GLU A 162 16.15 -6.81 9.37
C GLU A 162 15.66 -8.09 10.08
N ILE A 163 15.23 -7.99 11.33
CA ILE A 163 14.62 -9.10 12.07
C ILE A 163 13.38 -9.62 11.32
N LEU A 164 12.49 -8.72 10.91
CA LEU A 164 11.25 -9.12 10.23
C LEU A 164 11.46 -9.58 8.79
N ARG A 165 12.45 -9.01 8.10
CA ARG A 165 12.85 -9.50 6.77
C ARG A 165 13.37 -10.93 6.86
N SER A 166 14.27 -11.22 7.80
CA SER A 166 14.78 -12.56 8.04
C SER A 166 13.67 -13.55 8.40
N LEU A 167 12.66 -13.11 9.16
CA LEU A 167 11.51 -13.94 9.51
C LEU A 167 10.61 -14.22 8.29
N ALA A 168 10.37 -13.23 7.44
CA ALA A 168 9.62 -13.39 6.20
C ALA A 168 10.34 -14.34 5.23
N ASP A 169 11.66 -14.17 5.06
CA ASP A 169 12.48 -15.05 4.23
C ASP A 169 12.42 -16.51 4.70
N ALA A 170 12.51 -16.75 6.02
CA ALA A 170 12.39 -18.07 6.59
C ALA A 170 11.00 -18.69 6.36
N ARG A 171 9.94 -17.89 6.48
CA ARG A 171 8.55 -18.31 6.23
C ARG A 171 8.34 -18.66 4.76
N HIS A 172 8.82 -17.86 3.84
CA HIS A 172 8.71 -18.12 2.39
C HIS A 172 9.57 -19.29 1.93
N ALA A 173 10.70 -19.55 2.60
CA ALA A 173 11.58 -20.67 2.28
C ALA A 173 10.99 -22.03 2.71
N ASP A 174 10.16 -22.06 3.76
CA ASP A 174 9.55 -23.31 4.28
C ASP A 174 8.08 -23.08 4.64
N ALA A 175 7.19 -23.62 3.81
CA ALA A 175 5.74 -23.57 4.04
C ALA A 175 5.30 -24.29 5.34
N ASN A 176 6.15 -25.17 5.91
CA ASN A 176 5.90 -25.88 7.16
C ASN A 176 6.57 -25.22 8.37
N SER A 177 7.12 -24.03 8.23
CA SER A 177 7.81 -23.30 9.31
C SER A 177 6.92 -23.05 10.54
N GLY A 178 5.60 -23.10 10.38
CA GLY A 178 4.62 -22.74 11.42
C GLY A 178 4.54 -21.22 11.68
N LEU A 179 5.26 -20.41 10.89
CA LEU A 179 5.25 -18.97 11.01
C LEU A 179 4.05 -18.35 10.26
N GLY A 180 3.31 -17.47 10.92
CA GLY A 180 2.28 -16.65 10.27
C GLY A 180 2.86 -15.42 9.57
N PRO A 181 2.08 -14.78 8.68
CA PRO A 181 2.55 -13.61 7.94
C PRO A 181 2.61 -12.33 8.80
N ASP A 182 1.84 -12.24 9.88
CA ASP A 182 1.83 -11.08 10.78
C ASP A 182 2.79 -11.27 11.95
N SER A 183 3.71 -10.34 12.10
CA SER A 183 4.66 -10.29 13.20
C SER A 183 5.14 -8.86 13.45
N LYS A 184 5.66 -8.64 14.66
CA LYS A 184 6.21 -7.33 15.08
C LYS A 184 7.57 -7.53 15.72
N SER A 185 8.43 -6.55 15.58
CA SER A 185 9.71 -6.46 16.27
C SER A 185 9.88 -5.08 16.91
N GLN A 186 10.61 -5.05 18.02
CA GLN A 186 11.02 -3.81 18.66
C GLN A 186 12.50 -3.92 19.06
N VAL A 187 13.27 -2.89 18.74
CA VAL A 187 14.67 -2.78 19.14
C VAL A 187 14.86 -1.54 19.98
N LEU A 188 15.50 -1.72 21.14
CA LEU A 188 15.85 -0.66 22.07
C LEU A 188 17.36 -0.45 22.05
N SER A 189 17.77 0.81 22.10
CA SER A 189 19.17 1.21 22.26
C SER A 189 19.33 2.21 23.37
N LEU A 190 20.39 2.09 24.14
CA LEU A 190 20.82 3.11 25.10
C LEU A 190 21.88 3.96 24.41
N ILE A 191 21.55 5.22 24.15
CA ILE A 191 22.42 6.16 23.49
C ILE A 191 23.13 7.01 24.54
N HIS A 192 24.47 7.04 24.46
CA HIS A 192 25.35 7.89 25.26
C HIS A 192 25.89 9.01 24.37
N ILE A 193 25.60 10.22 24.75
CA ILE A 193 26.10 11.43 24.08
C ILE A 193 27.20 12.06 24.94
#